data_f1bb5cfb6daa4c899d85209ec4bc7f50
#
_entry.id   f1bb5cfb6daa4c899d85209ec4bc7f50
#
_cell.length_a   1.000
_cell.length_b   1.000
_cell.length_c   1.000
_cell.angle_alpha   90.00
_cell.angle_beta   90.00
_cell.angle_gamma   90.00
#
_symmetry.space_group_name_H-M   'P 1'
#
loop_
_entity.id
_entity.type
_entity.pdbx_description
1 polymer ?
#
loop_
_entity_poly.entity_id
_entity_poly.type
_entity_poly.pdbx_seq_one_letter_code
_entity_poly.pdbx_strand_id
1 'polypeptide(L)'
;MADEAAPKVRPKGLKLLAAAVGNRKAATMLGFGFASGLPFALLVGTLNAWLGEVGVNLATIGVLSWIGLAYSFKFLWSPIVDRVKLPGLEAMGRRKSWILLCQGILVLSFVVLGLTDPTGAIGRFALVAFIGAIASATQDIAIDGWRIDQADADAPIELLSALNQFGYRTASIVGGAVALVMASTMLWPVVYLVMGGVLLVTALVVTLRAPDSPRPDPGKLHGVLAEPGALRPRYRSIALIIVGLAWLWAISIIVNFMIGMLAAGAAPAGTPPPSASDFTKHFGPWIIFATVLVPLGVAALTNWMGSRSSYTLSEADHTHHPVRTATNHLYSALVAPLGELSGRLRWGVLSVIGFILTYAICYNIWASFAYPFYLQEMKYSKDEVAFASKVFGIFMTMAGISLGGYFFAKLGRFPTILMGAILPPLGNFLYADLAEGGAGLDTFSHLLRLDVLAAWFSSDERIVRLLLAICYENIVTGLALTAFVAYVSSIVSKQYGAIQYALLGSLVSLVGTLGRGWTGEAFQQYGYPAVFRWTALTAVVSVTFVLLEWARVAHQERKVNPATPG
;
A
#
# COMPACT_ATOMS: atom_id res chain seq x y z
N MET A 1 -37.41 -32.29 -14.91
CA MET A 1 -37.46 -30.92 -15.40
C MET A 1 -36.94 -30.04 -14.27
N ALA A 2 -35.67 -29.70 -14.29
CA ALA A 2 -35.07 -28.78 -13.33
C ALA A 2 -35.33 -27.37 -13.84
N ASP A 3 -35.95 -26.56 -13.00
CA ASP A 3 -36.29 -25.14 -13.25
C ASP A 3 -34.97 -24.35 -13.33
N GLU A 4 -34.61 -23.98 -14.56
CA GLU A 4 -33.42 -23.17 -14.85
C GLU A 4 -33.76 -21.73 -14.50
N ALA A 5 -33.45 -21.33 -13.25
CA ALA A 5 -33.65 -19.96 -12.77
C ALA A 5 -32.94 -18.98 -13.68
N ALA A 6 -33.70 -18.11 -14.32
CA ALA A 6 -33.21 -17.06 -15.21
C ALA A 6 -32.09 -16.22 -14.55
N PRO A 7 -31.02 -15.84 -15.26
CA PRO A 7 -29.91 -15.10 -14.70
C PRO A 7 -30.40 -13.75 -14.15
N LYS A 8 -30.33 -13.57 -12.83
CA LYS A 8 -30.68 -12.32 -12.16
C LYS A 8 -29.84 -11.17 -12.76
N VAL A 9 -30.50 -10.21 -13.38
CA VAL A 9 -29.87 -9.01 -13.93
C VAL A 9 -29.12 -8.29 -12.83
N ARG A 10 -27.80 -8.19 -12.96
CA ARG A 10 -26.93 -7.54 -11.97
C ARG A 10 -27.26 -6.03 -11.92
N PRO A 11 -27.63 -5.48 -10.77
CA PRO A 11 -27.89 -4.04 -10.65
C PRO A 11 -26.60 -3.24 -10.89
N LYS A 12 -26.71 -2.11 -11.60
CA LYS A 12 -25.56 -1.21 -11.91
C LYS A 12 -25.75 0.14 -11.21
N GLY A 13 -24.64 0.79 -10.83
CA GLY A 13 -24.63 2.15 -10.28
C GLY A 13 -25.31 2.26 -8.89
N LEU A 14 -26.10 3.34 -8.68
CA LEU A 14 -26.78 3.62 -7.40
C LEU A 14 -27.71 2.50 -6.92
N LYS A 15 -28.30 1.71 -7.83
CA LYS A 15 -29.12 0.54 -7.48
C LYS A 15 -28.30 -0.58 -6.86
N LEU A 16 -27.01 -0.68 -7.19
CA LEU A 16 -26.07 -1.60 -6.58
C LEU A 16 -25.78 -1.21 -5.11
N LEU A 17 -25.61 0.08 -4.86
CA LEU A 17 -25.43 0.61 -3.50
C LEU A 17 -26.69 0.43 -2.64
N ALA A 18 -27.87 0.67 -3.21
CA ALA A 18 -29.14 0.45 -2.49
C ALA A 18 -29.38 -1.02 -2.17
N ALA A 19 -29.08 -1.94 -3.10
CA ALA A 19 -29.14 -3.39 -2.85
C ALA A 19 -28.10 -3.84 -1.81
N ALA A 20 -26.93 -3.18 -1.78
CA ALA A 20 -25.88 -3.45 -0.81
C ALA A 20 -26.30 -3.11 0.64
N VAL A 21 -27.05 -2.02 0.85
CA VAL A 21 -27.54 -1.62 2.19
C VAL A 21 -28.50 -2.67 2.79
N GLY A 22 -29.25 -3.38 1.96
CA GLY A 22 -30.12 -4.49 2.39
C GLY A 22 -29.37 -5.81 2.68
N ASN A 23 -28.12 -5.96 2.23
CA ASN A 23 -27.34 -7.17 2.44
C ASN A 23 -26.35 -6.97 3.60
N ARG A 24 -26.49 -7.77 4.66
CA ARG A 24 -25.64 -7.70 5.86
C ARG A 24 -24.14 -7.86 5.56
N LYS A 25 -23.76 -8.71 4.60
CA LYS A 25 -22.36 -8.91 4.18
C LYS A 25 -21.80 -7.67 3.50
N ALA A 26 -22.59 -7.09 2.62
CA ALA A 26 -22.24 -5.88 1.88
C ALA A 26 -22.11 -4.67 2.79
N ALA A 27 -23.06 -4.45 3.72
CA ALA A 27 -22.99 -3.38 4.72
C ALA A 27 -21.77 -3.55 5.65
N THR A 28 -21.49 -4.80 6.08
CA THR A 28 -20.31 -5.11 6.89
C THR A 28 -19.02 -4.78 6.12
N MET A 29 -18.95 -5.13 4.84
CA MET A 29 -17.74 -4.87 4.02
C MET A 29 -17.47 -3.38 3.83
N LEU A 30 -18.52 -2.58 3.67
CA LEU A 30 -18.41 -1.12 3.64
C LEU A 30 -17.79 -0.58 4.95
N GLY A 31 -18.28 -1.05 6.10
CA GLY A 31 -17.75 -0.67 7.41
C GLY A 31 -16.32 -1.20 7.64
N PHE A 32 -15.98 -2.38 7.14
CA PHE A 32 -14.62 -2.90 7.21
C PHE A 32 -13.66 -2.11 6.33
N GLY A 33 -14.09 -1.67 5.14
CA GLY A 33 -13.31 -0.74 4.32
C GLY A 33 -13.02 0.57 5.07
N PHE A 34 -14.02 1.10 5.79
CA PHE A 34 -13.84 2.28 6.64
C PHE A 34 -12.87 2.00 7.79
N ALA A 35 -13.02 0.89 8.50
CA ALA A 35 -12.13 0.49 9.58
C ALA A 35 -10.67 0.29 9.13
N SER A 36 -10.45 -0.15 7.88
CA SER A 36 -9.14 -0.31 7.26
C SER A 36 -8.51 1.05 6.87
N GLY A 37 -9.29 1.93 6.22
CA GLY A 37 -8.79 3.20 5.70
C GLY A 37 -8.50 4.26 6.77
N LEU A 38 -9.25 4.28 7.87
CA LEU A 38 -9.12 5.30 8.90
C LEU A 38 -7.74 5.27 9.61
N PRO A 39 -7.26 4.13 10.12
CA PRO A 39 -5.93 4.05 10.74
C PRO A 39 -4.81 4.37 9.75
N PHE A 40 -4.91 3.92 8.51
CA PHE A 40 -3.93 4.24 7.47
C PHE A 40 -3.84 5.76 7.21
N ALA A 41 -4.98 6.42 7.05
CA ALA A 41 -5.01 7.87 6.82
C ALA A 41 -4.41 8.65 8.00
N LEU A 42 -4.68 8.22 9.24
CA LEU A 42 -4.16 8.86 10.45
C LEU A 42 -2.67 8.61 10.66
N LEU A 43 -2.21 7.35 10.59
CA LEU A 43 -0.84 6.96 10.93
C LEU A 43 0.17 7.28 9.82
N VAL A 44 -0.21 7.15 8.56
CA VAL A 44 0.70 7.35 7.42
C VAL A 44 0.56 8.74 6.80
N GLY A 45 -0.59 9.39 6.98
CA GLY A 45 -0.89 10.71 6.43
C GLY A 45 -0.91 11.82 7.48
N THR A 46 -2.00 11.92 8.21
CA THR A 46 -2.31 13.04 9.12
C THR A 46 -1.29 13.20 10.25
N LEU A 47 -0.66 12.11 10.70
CA LEU A 47 0.43 12.13 11.68
C LEU A 47 1.57 13.06 11.26
N ASN A 48 1.91 13.08 9.97
CA ASN A 48 2.98 13.93 9.44
C ASN A 48 2.63 15.43 9.52
N ALA A 49 1.33 15.77 9.42
CA ALA A 49 0.88 17.14 9.62
C ALA A 49 1.06 17.56 11.08
N TRP A 50 0.66 16.73 12.04
CA TRP A 50 0.86 16.97 13.45
C TRP A 50 2.35 17.12 13.80
N LEU A 51 3.18 16.16 13.44
CA LEU A 51 4.62 16.19 13.72
C LEU A 51 5.31 17.42 13.13
N GLY A 52 4.93 17.80 11.92
CA GLY A 52 5.44 19.00 11.32
C GLY A 52 5.02 20.27 12.05
N GLU A 53 3.75 20.39 12.48
CA GLU A 53 3.25 21.56 13.18
C GLU A 53 3.94 21.77 14.54
N VAL A 54 4.25 20.69 15.26
CA VAL A 54 5.00 20.77 16.54
C VAL A 54 6.52 20.92 16.34
N GLY A 55 6.98 21.08 15.10
CA GLY A 55 8.38 21.38 14.80
C GLY A 55 9.32 20.19 14.77
N VAL A 56 8.81 18.95 14.63
CA VAL A 56 9.67 17.79 14.40
C VAL A 56 10.37 17.93 13.05
N ASN A 57 11.69 17.76 13.01
CA ASN A 57 12.46 17.94 11.80
C ASN A 57 12.09 16.92 10.69
N LEU A 58 12.27 17.32 9.42
CA LEU A 58 11.86 16.54 8.25
C LEU A 58 12.58 15.19 8.14
N ALA A 59 13.85 15.10 8.56
CA ALA A 59 14.58 13.84 8.58
C ALA A 59 13.91 12.82 9.53
N THR A 60 13.54 13.26 10.73
CA THR A 60 12.80 12.43 11.69
C THR A 60 11.42 12.03 11.17
N ILE A 61 10.67 12.96 10.55
CA ILE A 61 9.38 12.63 9.90
C ILE A 61 9.60 11.58 8.79
N GLY A 62 10.65 11.72 8.00
CA GLY A 62 11.02 10.76 6.95
C GLY A 62 11.24 9.36 7.50
N VAL A 63 12.03 9.23 8.59
CA VAL A 63 12.29 7.94 9.25
C VAL A 63 11.04 7.40 9.94
N LEU A 64 10.27 8.25 10.64
CA LEU A 64 9.00 7.83 11.24
C LEU A 64 8.00 7.31 10.22
N SER A 65 8.01 7.85 9.00
CA SER A 65 7.14 7.36 7.92
C SER A 65 7.44 5.92 7.50
N TRP A 66 8.57 5.34 7.92
CA TRP A 66 8.88 3.92 7.71
C TRP A 66 7.94 2.98 8.47
N ILE A 67 7.13 3.48 9.41
CA ILE A 67 6.00 2.69 9.95
C ILE A 67 5.09 2.19 8.83
N GLY A 68 5.02 2.89 7.69
CA GLY A 68 4.33 2.45 6.48
C GLY A 68 4.89 1.18 5.86
N LEU A 69 6.14 0.77 6.17
CA LEU A 69 6.71 -0.50 5.75
C LEU A 69 5.95 -1.70 6.32
N ALA A 70 5.24 -1.54 7.45
CA ALA A 70 4.37 -2.58 7.99
C ALA A 70 3.34 -3.04 6.93
N TYR A 71 2.79 -2.12 6.15
CA TYR A 71 1.84 -2.46 5.07
C TYR A 71 2.52 -3.13 3.87
N SER A 72 3.78 -2.78 3.58
CA SER A 72 4.56 -3.43 2.53
C SER A 72 5.00 -4.85 2.90
N PHE A 73 5.24 -5.11 4.19
CA PHE A 73 5.69 -6.41 4.68
C PHE A 73 4.59 -7.28 5.29
N LYS A 74 3.31 -6.83 5.28
CA LYS A 74 2.20 -7.57 5.90
C LYS A 74 2.05 -9.02 5.40
N PHE A 75 2.51 -9.32 4.19
CA PHE A 75 2.50 -10.68 3.63
C PHE A 75 3.36 -11.67 4.45
N LEU A 76 4.37 -11.20 5.20
CA LEU A 76 5.23 -12.04 6.02
C LEU A 76 4.47 -12.78 7.13
N TRP A 77 3.51 -12.10 7.75
CA TRP A 77 2.72 -12.69 8.84
C TRP A 77 1.28 -13.00 8.45
N SER A 78 0.89 -12.77 7.20
CA SER A 78 -0.46 -13.14 6.73
C SER A 78 -0.77 -14.63 6.92
N PRO A 79 0.17 -15.60 6.77
CA PRO A 79 -0.10 -17.00 7.05
C PRO A 79 -0.43 -17.29 8.53
N ILE A 80 0.06 -16.45 9.44
CA ILE A 80 -0.25 -16.57 10.89
C ILE A 80 -1.70 -16.15 11.12
N VAL A 81 -2.09 -14.99 10.60
CA VAL A 81 -3.47 -14.46 10.71
C VAL A 81 -4.49 -15.41 10.08
N ASP A 82 -4.09 -16.09 9.01
CA ASP A 82 -4.95 -17.04 8.31
C ASP A 82 -5.19 -18.34 9.06
N ARG A 83 -4.34 -18.71 10.02
CA ARG A 83 -4.37 -20.03 10.65
C ARG A 83 -4.55 -20.01 12.14
N VAL A 84 -3.95 -19.04 12.82
CA VAL A 84 -3.98 -18.98 14.28
C VAL A 84 -5.36 -18.51 14.74
N LYS A 85 -5.99 -19.31 15.59
CA LYS A 85 -7.17 -18.91 16.35
C LYS A 85 -6.71 -18.23 17.63
N LEU A 86 -7.26 -17.07 17.92
CA LEU A 86 -6.91 -16.33 19.13
C LEU A 86 -7.58 -16.98 20.35
N PRO A 87 -6.80 -17.41 21.37
CA PRO A 87 -7.37 -17.98 22.57
C PRO A 87 -8.25 -16.95 23.29
N GLY A 88 -9.40 -17.40 23.80
CA GLY A 88 -10.39 -16.54 24.46
C GLY A 88 -11.35 -15.79 23.54
N LEU A 89 -11.09 -15.73 22.24
CA LEU A 89 -11.98 -15.12 21.23
C LEU A 89 -12.49 -16.14 20.19
N GLU A 90 -12.37 -17.43 20.49
CA GLU A 90 -12.70 -18.53 19.58
C GLU A 90 -14.17 -18.54 19.15
N ALA A 91 -15.07 -18.12 20.06
CA ALA A 91 -16.51 -18.04 19.81
C ALA A 91 -16.90 -17.01 18.73
N MET A 92 -16.02 -16.02 18.47
CA MET A 92 -16.27 -14.96 17.48
C MET A 92 -15.86 -15.36 16.06
N GLY A 93 -15.32 -16.56 15.87
CA GLY A 93 -14.76 -16.97 14.59
C GLY A 93 -13.36 -16.37 14.30
N ARG A 94 -12.61 -17.04 13.42
CA ARG A 94 -11.19 -16.74 13.19
C ARG A 94 -10.94 -15.31 12.70
N ARG A 95 -11.64 -14.86 11.68
CA ARG A 95 -11.41 -13.53 11.07
C ARG A 95 -11.83 -12.38 11.98
N LYS A 96 -13.02 -12.49 12.56
CA LYS A 96 -13.56 -11.46 13.46
C LYS A 96 -12.70 -11.25 14.70
N SER A 97 -12.17 -12.33 15.29
CA SER A 97 -11.31 -12.23 16.48
C SER A 97 -10.04 -11.41 16.19
N TRP A 98 -9.38 -11.62 15.04
CA TRP A 98 -8.23 -10.82 14.62
C TRP A 98 -8.61 -9.37 14.35
N ILE A 99 -9.72 -9.12 13.63
CA ILE A 99 -10.20 -7.75 13.36
C ILE A 99 -10.46 -7.01 14.67
N LEU A 100 -11.16 -7.63 15.61
CA LEU A 100 -11.52 -7.01 16.88
C LEU A 100 -10.29 -6.74 17.77
N LEU A 101 -9.35 -7.70 17.85
CA LEU A 101 -8.08 -7.51 18.56
C LEU A 101 -7.31 -6.31 17.98
N CYS A 102 -7.16 -6.25 16.66
CA CYS A 102 -6.45 -5.15 15.99
C CYS A 102 -7.15 -3.82 16.20
N GLN A 103 -8.48 -3.77 16.14
CA GLN A 103 -9.26 -2.55 16.44
C GLN A 103 -9.06 -2.09 17.88
N GLY A 104 -9.02 -3.01 18.84
CA GLY A 104 -8.72 -2.70 20.24
C GLY A 104 -7.33 -2.09 20.41
N ILE A 105 -6.30 -2.70 19.77
CA ILE A 105 -4.94 -2.16 19.78
C ILE A 105 -4.88 -0.78 19.11
N LEU A 106 -5.58 -0.57 18.00
CA LEU A 106 -5.63 0.70 17.28
C LEU A 106 -6.30 1.80 18.09
N VAL A 107 -7.44 1.51 18.73
CA VAL A 107 -8.12 2.46 19.61
C VAL A 107 -7.19 2.86 20.76
N LEU A 108 -6.54 1.87 21.41
CA LEU A 108 -5.57 2.14 22.47
C LEU A 108 -4.39 2.97 21.95
N SER A 109 -3.87 2.65 20.76
CA SER A 109 -2.79 3.41 20.13
C SER A 109 -3.18 4.86 19.90
N PHE A 110 -4.39 5.14 19.40
CA PHE A 110 -4.85 6.52 19.18
C PHE A 110 -5.05 7.27 20.50
N VAL A 111 -5.55 6.62 21.54
CA VAL A 111 -5.66 7.20 22.88
C VAL A 111 -4.26 7.53 23.43
N VAL A 112 -3.32 6.60 23.36
CA VAL A 112 -1.95 6.81 23.88
C VAL A 112 -1.21 7.87 23.05
N LEU A 113 -1.37 7.91 21.72
CA LEU A 113 -0.83 9.00 20.88
C LEU A 113 -1.40 10.35 21.29
N GLY A 114 -2.72 10.44 21.50
CA GLY A 114 -3.37 11.66 21.96
C GLY A 114 -2.93 12.13 23.37
N LEU A 115 -2.44 11.21 24.21
CA LEU A 115 -1.95 11.52 25.56
C LEU A 115 -0.41 11.68 25.63
N THR A 116 0.31 11.47 24.53
CA THR A 116 1.78 11.54 24.48
C THR A 116 2.22 12.79 23.73
N ASP A 117 3.06 13.61 24.36
CA ASP A 117 3.71 14.72 23.66
C ASP A 117 4.77 14.19 22.68
N PRO A 118 4.62 14.45 21.36
CA PRO A 118 5.58 14.01 20.38
C PRO A 118 6.95 14.70 20.48
N THR A 119 7.03 15.89 21.08
CA THR A 119 8.29 16.64 21.25
C THR A 119 9.08 16.16 22.44
N GLY A 120 8.42 15.89 23.56
CA GLY A 120 9.07 15.43 24.80
C GLY A 120 9.34 13.94 24.86
N ALA A 121 8.69 13.12 24.01
CA ALA A 121 8.76 11.65 24.09
C ALA A 121 8.64 10.99 22.71
N ILE A 122 9.37 11.51 21.71
CA ILE A 122 9.29 11.05 20.32
C ILE A 122 9.50 9.53 20.16
N GLY A 123 10.37 8.91 20.96
CA GLY A 123 10.59 7.46 20.93
C GLY A 123 9.37 6.65 21.36
N ARG A 124 8.67 7.06 22.43
CA ARG A 124 7.41 6.42 22.87
C ARG A 124 6.30 6.66 21.87
N PHE A 125 6.19 7.88 21.35
CA PHE A 125 5.22 8.26 20.33
C PHE A 125 5.38 7.38 19.08
N ALA A 126 6.61 7.23 18.58
CA ALA A 126 6.93 6.40 17.42
C ALA A 126 6.64 4.91 17.65
N LEU A 127 6.97 4.39 18.85
CA LEU A 127 6.69 3.00 19.20
C LEU A 127 5.18 2.72 19.17
N VAL A 128 4.37 3.61 19.73
CA VAL A 128 2.91 3.48 19.73
C VAL A 128 2.36 3.56 18.31
N ALA A 129 2.85 4.50 17.49
CA ALA A 129 2.47 4.61 16.08
C ALA A 129 2.86 3.35 15.28
N PHE A 130 4.02 2.77 15.55
CA PHE A 130 4.48 1.52 14.92
C PHE A 130 3.60 0.32 15.32
N ILE A 131 3.27 0.17 16.60
CA ILE A 131 2.33 -0.87 17.07
C ILE A 131 0.97 -0.70 16.39
N GLY A 132 0.47 0.53 16.30
CA GLY A 132 -0.75 0.87 15.57
C GLY A 132 -0.67 0.49 14.08
N ALA A 133 0.45 0.77 13.42
CA ALA A 133 0.63 0.44 12.00
C ALA A 133 0.67 -1.09 11.76
N ILE A 134 1.32 -1.86 12.63
CA ILE A 134 1.29 -3.33 12.57
C ILE A 134 -0.12 -3.86 12.80
N ALA A 135 -0.85 -3.33 13.79
CA ALA A 135 -2.23 -3.71 14.05
C ALA A 135 -3.14 -3.39 12.86
N SER A 136 -2.98 -2.21 12.24
CA SER A 136 -3.74 -1.82 11.05
C SER A 136 -3.44 -2.73 9.86
N ALA A 137 -2.17 -3.00 9.56
CA ALA A 137 -1.78 -3.92 8.48
C ALA A 137 -2.27 -5.35 8.73
N THR A 138 -2.31 -5.80 9.99
CA THR A 138 -2.85 -7.11 10.39
C THR A 138 -4.36 -7.15 10.25
N GLN A 139 -5.05 -6.08 10.62
CA GLN A 139 -6.49 -5.93 10.40
C GLN A 139 -6.84 -6.03 8.91
N ASP A 140 -6.06 -5.39 8.02
CA ASP A 140 -6.25 -5.46 6.57
C ASP A 140 -6.20 -6.91 6.07
N ILE A 141 -5.22 -7.70 6.53
CA ILE A 141 -5.12 -9.13 6.18
C ILE A 141 -6.40 -9.88 6.57
N ALA A 142 -6.87 -9.65 7.79
CA ALA A 142 -8.06 -10.33 8.30
C ALA A 142 -9.33 -9.91 7.56
N ILE A 143 -9.46 -8.62 7.20
CA ILE A 143 -10.58 -8.08 6.40
C ILE A 143 -10.55 -8.63 4.97
N ASP A 144 -9.38 -8.66 4.33
CA ASP A 144 -9.21 -9.24 3.00
C ASP A 144 -9.60 -10.73 2.98
N GLY A 145 -9.16 -11.48 3.99
CA GLY A 145 -9.57 -12.87 4.17
C GLY A 145 -11.08 -13.03 4.43
N TRP A 146 -11.67 -12.16 5.25
CA TRP A 146 -13.12 -12.17 5.50
C TRP A 146 -13.92 -11.91 4.22
N ARG A 147 -13.48 -10.97 3.39
CA ARG A 147 -14.08 -10.66 2.09
C ARG A 147 -14.13 -11.89 1.17
N ILE A 148 -13.04 -12.65 1.11
CA ILE A 148 -12.94 -13.88 0.31
C ILE A 148 -13.85 -14.96 0.88
N ASP A 149 -13.83 -15.16 2.20
CA ASP A 149 -14.61 -16.17 2.90
C ASP A 149 -16.14 -15.93 2.78
N GLN A 150 -16.58 -14.67 2.64
CA GLN A 150 -17.99 -14.27 2.59
C GLN A 150 -18.58 -14.16 1.17
N ALA A 151 -17.71 -14.20 0.14
CA ALA A 151 -18.16 -14.05 -1.23
C ALA A 151 -19.05 -15.23 -1.67
N ASP A 152 -20.25 -14.90 -2.18
CA ASP A 152 -21.22 -15.86 -2.72
C ASP A 152 -22.05 -15.24 -3.86
N ALA A 153 -23.13 -15.92 -4.27
CA ALA A 153 -23.99 -15.46 -5.34
C ALA A 153 -24.75 -14.15 -5.00
N ASP A 154 -25.11 -13.96 -3.71
CA ASP A 154 -25.83 -12.78 -3.24
C ASP A 154 -24.90 -11.60 -2.90
N ALA A 155 -23.65 -11.89 -2.60
CA ALA A 155 -22.60 -10.91 -2.35
C ALA A 155 -21.31 -11.28 -3.10
N PRO A 156 -21.25 -11.07 -4.43
CA PRO A 156 -20.09 -11.42 -5.24
C PRO A 156 -18.82 -10.66 -4.78
N ILE A 157 -17.66 -11.27 -5.02
CA ILE A 157 -16.36 -10.71 -4.60
C ILE A 157 -16.11 -9.31 -5.19
N GLU A 158 -16.61 -9.05 -6.39
CA GLU A 158 -16.51 -7.75 -7.06
C GLU A 158 -17.30 -6.67 -6.30
N LEU A 159 -18.53 -7.00 -5.86
CA LEU A 159 -19.35 -6.11 -5.05
C LEU A 159 -18.70 -5.82 -3.71
N LEU A 160 -18.26 -6.85 -2.99
CA LEU A 160 -17.58 -6.70 -1.70
C LEU A 160 -16.29 -5.88 -1.85
N SER A 161 -15.51 -6.09 -2.93
CA SER A 161 -14.30 -5.33 -3.21
C SER A 161 -14.60 -3.85 -3.50
N ALA A 162 -15.64 -3.56 -4.28
CA ALA A 162 -16.06 -2.18 -4.56
C ALA A 162 -16.50 -1.46 -3.28
N LEU A 163 -17.28 -2.12 -2.42
CA LEU A 163 -17.74 -1.56 -1.14
C LEU A 163 -16.58 -1.34 -0.15
N ASN A 164 -15.61 -2.27 -0.11
CA ASN A 164 -14.39 -2.07 0.65
C ASN A 164 -13.64 -0.80 0.21
N GLN A 165 -13.44 -0.63 -1.09
CA GLN A 165 -12.77 0.54 -1.63
C GLN A 165 -13.56 1.83 -1.35
N PHE A 166 -14.88 1.79 -1.44
CA PHE A 166 -15.72 2.94 -1.12
C PHE A 166 -15.60 3.31 0.37
N GLY A 167 -15.69 2.33 1.28
CA GLY A 167 -15.47 2.54 2.72
C GLY A 167 -14.08 3.10 3.03
N TYR A 168 -13.05 2.54 2.38
CA TYR A 168 -11.66 2.99 2.51
C TYR A 168 -11.49 4.46 2.08
N ARG A 169 -12.09 4.88 0.95
CA ARG A 169 -12.04 6.26 0.48
C ARG A 169 -12.79 7.22 1.41
N THR A 170 -13.96 6.80 1.91
CA THR A 170 -14.71 7.57 2.93
C THR A 170 -13.86 7.76 4.19
N ALA A 171 -13.19 6.72 4.66
CA ALA A 171 -12.29 6.79 5.80
C ALA A 171 -11.09 7.71 5.54
N SER A 172 -10.56 7.73 4.30
CA SER A 172 -9.48 8.65 3.93
C SER A 172 -9.92 10.11 3.97
N ILE A 173 -11.19 10.41 3.67
CA ILE A 173 -11.76 11.75 3.86
C ILE A 173 -11.88 12.07 5.36
N VAL A 174 -12.40 11.15 6.17
CA VAL A 174 -12.58 11.36 7.60
C VAL A 174 -11.22 11.51 8.31
N GLY A 175 -10.31 10.56 8.15
CA GLY A 175 -8.98 10.58 8.78
C GLY A 175 -8.01 11.60 8.18
N GLY A 176 -8.30 12.11 6.99
CA GLY A 176 -7.53 13.16 6.34
C GLY A 176 -8.19 14.54 6.44
N ALA A 177 -9.27 14.80 5.68
CA ALA A 177 -9.90 16.12 5.62
C ALA A 177 -10.56 16.50 6.94
N VAL A 178 -11.46 15.64 7.49
CA VAL A 178 -12.18 15.98 8.74
C VAL A 178 -11.19 16.13 9.90
N ALA A 179 -10.18 15.26 9.98
CA ALA A 179 -9.15 15.37 11.02
C ALA A 179 -8.35 16.69 10.93
N LEU A 180 -7.99 17.15 9.71
CA LEU A 180 -7.32 18.44 9.51
C LEU A 180 -8.21 19.64 9.86
N VAL A 181 -9.47 19.61 9.43
CA VAL A 181 -10.47 20.66 9.77
C VAL A 181 -10.70 20.69 11.28
N MET A 182 -10.78 19.54 11.96
CA MET A 182 -10.82 19.52 13.42
C MET A 182 -9.56 20.11 14.04
N ALA A 183 -8.39 19.81 13.48
CA ALA A 183 -7.11 20.32 13.97
C ALA A 183 -6.90 21.83 13.72
N SER A 184 -7.74 22.49 12.90
CA SER A 184 -7.74 23.96 12.77
C SER A 184 -8.39 24.66 13.99
N THR A 185 -9.27 23.96 14.70
CA THR A 185 -10.03 24.49 15.83
C THR A 185 -9.74 23.78 17.15
N MET A 186 -9.19 22.59 17.13
CA MET A 186 -8.91 21.74 18.29
C MET A 186 -7.44 21.33 18.33
N LEU A 187 -6.97 20.95 19.52
CA LEU A 187 -5.63 20.39 19.68
C LEU A 187 -5.55 18.99 19.05
N TRP A 188 -4.42 18.66 18.44
CA TRP A 188 -4.15 17.34 17.85
C TRP A 188 -4.46 16.15 18.77
N PRO A 189 -4.12 16.18 20.09
CA PRO A 189 -4.53 15.16 21.04
C PRO A 189 -6.01 14.83 20.99
N VAL A 190 -6.86 15.87 20.97
CA VAL A 190 -8.32 15.72 20.94
C VAL A 190 -8.77 15.08 19.62
N VAL A 191 -8.18 15.50 18.51
CA VAL A 191 -8.47 14.89 17.18
C VAL A 191 -8.22 13.40 17.20
N TYR A 192 -7.07 12.95 17.72
CA TYR A 192 -6.74 11.51 17.78
C TYR A 192 -7.65 10.75 18.75
N LEU A 193 -8.05 11.34 19.88
CA LEU A 193 -9.03 10.74 20.79
C LEU A 193 -10.41 10.57 20.13
N VAL A 194 -10.88 11.58 19.40
CA VAL A 194 -12.15 11.51 18.65
C VAL A 194 -12.08 10.44 17.57
N MET A 195 -10.98 10.38 16.80
CA MET A 195 -10.80 9.37 15.76
C MET A 195 -10.69 7.95 16.36
N GLY A 196 -10.09 7.80 17.52
CA GLY A 196 -10.12 6.57 18.32
C GLY A 196 -11.55 6.18 18.70
N GLY A 197 -12.36 7.15 19.13
CA GLY A 197 -13.79 6.95 19.39
C GLY A 197 -14.59 6.51 18.16
N VAL A 198 -14.35 7.12 17.00
CA VAL A 198 -14.96 6.72 15.72
C VAL A 198 -14.62 5.26 15.37
N LEU A 199 -13.35 4.86 15.55
CA LEU A 199 -12.94 3.48 15.32
C LEU A 199 -13.57 2.51 16.32
N LEU A 200 -13.68 2.91 17.60
CA LEU A 200 -14.38 2.12 18.63
C LEU A 200 -15.85 1.89 18.26
N VAL A 201 -16.56 2.95 17.86
CA VAL A 201 -17.96 2.83 17.39
C VAL A 201 -18.03 1.88 16.19
N THR A 202 -17.09 1.99 15.24
CA THR A 202 -17.03 1.06 14.09
C THR A 202 -16.82 -0.37 14.55
N ALA A 203 -15.94 -0.62 15.54
CA ALA A 203 -15.73 -1.95 16.10
C ALA A 203 -17.01 -2.52 16.73
N LEU A 204 -17.70 -1.73 17.55
CA LEU A 204 -18.92 -2.15 18.25
C LEU A 204 -20.10 -2.36 17.29
N VAL A 205 -20.29 -1.47 16.32
CA VAL A 205 -21.45 -1.51 15.42
C VAL A 205 -21.25 -2.47 14.25
N VAL A 206 -20.07 -2.49 13.65
CA VAL A 206 -19.79 -3.27 12.44
C VAL A 206 -19.22 -4.64 12.80
N THR A 207 -18.07 -4.67 13.52
CA THR A 207 -17.32 -5.91 13.72
C THR A 207 -18.07 -6.90 14.61
N LEU A 208 -18.68 -6.46 15.70
CA LEU A 208 -19.45 -7.37 16.56
C LEU A 208 -20.67 -7.94 15.85
N ARG A 209 -21.28 -7.19 14.93
CA ARG A 209 -22.45 -7.63 14.16
C ARG A 209 -22.11 -8.32 12.85
N ALA A 210 -20.84 -8.37 12.46
CA ALA A 210 -20.39 -9.02 11.22
C ALA A 210 -20.81 -10.51 11.21
N PRO A 211 -21.22 -11.05 10.06
CA PRO A 211 -21.45 -12.50 9.93
C PRO A 211 -20.14 -13.27 10.14
N ASP A 212 -20.25 -14.47 10.69
CA ASP A 212 -19.10 -15.33 10.92
C ASP A 212 -18.58 -15.88 9.59
N SER A 213 -17.26 -16.01 9.47
CA SER A 213 -16.67 -16.66 8.30
C SER A 213 -16.98 -18.17 8.31
N PRO A 214 -17.38 -18.74 7.17
CA PRO A 214 -17.53 -20.17 7.04
C PRO A 214 -16.26 -20.89 7.47
N ARG A 215 -16.40 -22.05 8.09
CA ARG A 215 -15.24 -22.89 8.39
C ARG A 215 -14.61 -23.34 7.08
N PRO A 216 -13.26 -23.27 6.94
CA PRO A 216 -12.59 -23.80 5.76
C PRO A 216 -12.95 -25.28 5.62
N ASP A 217 -13.36 -25.67 4.44
CA ASP A 217 -13.60 -27.08 4.12
C ASP A 217 -12.25 -27.84 4.15
N PRO A 218 -12.06 -28.80 5.05
CA PRO A 218 -10.82 -29.56 5.14
C PRO A 218 -10.46 -30.26 3.82
N GLY A 219 -11.46 -30.61 3.00
CA GLY A 219 -11.27 -31.31 1.72
C GLY A 219 -10.62 -30.45 0.64
N LYS A 220 -10.77 -29.12 0.68
CA LYS A 220 -10.15 -28.22 -0.33
C LYS A 220 -8.66 -27.99 -0.11
N LEU A 221 -8.13 -28.28 1.08
CA LEU A 221 -6.69 -28.21 1.36
C LEU A 221 -5.91 -29.39 0.77
N HIS A 222 -6.56 -30.52 0.48
CA HIS A 222 -5.90 -31.76 0.04
C HIS A 222 -5.56 -31.78 -1.47
N GLY A 223 -6.19 -30.92 -2.27
CA GLY A 223 -6.01 -30.92 -3.74
C GLY A 223 -4.67 -30.34 -4.25
N VAL A 224 -3.87 -29.69 -3.39
CA VAL A 224 -2.61 -29.03 -3.79
C VAL A 224 -1.37 -29.94 -3.58
N LEU A 225 -1.55 -31.15 -3.06
CA LEU A 225 -0.47 -31.92 -2.43
C LEU A 225 0.12 -33.05 -3.27
N ALA A 226 -0.48 -33.39 -4.42
CA ALA A 226 -0.08 -34.55 -5.23
C ALA A 226 0.55 -34.17 -6.59
N GLU A 227 1.34 -33.09 -6.69
CA GLU A 227 2.01 -32.73 -7.94
C GLU A 227 3.32 -33.50 -8.10
N PRO A 228 3.55 -34.18 -9.27
CA PRO A 228 4.83 -34.74 -9.63
C PRO A 228 5.89 -33.63 -9.74
N GLY A 229 7.09 -33.85 -9.22
CA GLY A 229 8.15 -32.85 -9.21
C GLY A 229 8.18 -31.96 -7.96
N ALA A 230 7.55 -32.40 -6.87
CA ALA A 230 7.60 -31.68 -5.61
C ALA A 230 9.01 -31.65 -5.00
N LEU A 231 9.34 -30.54 -4.36
CA LEU A 231 10.61 -30.39 -3.66
C LEU A 231 10.58 -31.16 -2.31
N ARG A 232 11.65 -31.89 -2.00
CA ARG A 232 11.77 -32.63 -0.73
C ARG A 232 11.61 -31.67 0.46
N PRO A 233 10.96 -32.09 1.57
CA PRO A 233 10.69 -31.24 2.75
C PRO A 233 11.94 -30.54 3.32
N ARG A 234 13.10 -31.21 3.31
CA ARG A 234 14.38 -30.64 3.74
C ARG A 234 14.75 -29.35 2.98
N TYR A 235 14.60 -29.35 1.66
CA TYR A 235 14.94 -28.17 0.84
C TYR A 235 13.93 -27.05 1.02
N ARG A 236 12.65 -27.36 1.30
CA ARG A 236 11.64 -26.36 1.65
C ARG A 236 11.98 -25.64 2.96
N SER A 237 12.42 -26.40 3.99
CA SER A 237 12.88 -25.83 5.26
C SER A 237 14.11 -24.94 5.07
N ILE A 238 15.11 -25.39 4.29
CA ILE A 238 16.30 -24.60 4.00
C ILE A 238 15.92 -23.30 3.27
N ALA A 239 15.07 -23.36 2.27
CA ALA A 239 14.60 -22.18 1.55
C ALA A 239 13.92 -21.16 2.48
N LEU A 240 13.04 -21.64 3.37
CA LEU A 240 12.38 -20.77 4.38
C LEU A 240 13.35 -20.17 5.37
N ILE A 241 14.36 -20.93 5.81
CA ILE A 241 15.39 -20.42 6.72
C ILE A 241 16.20 -19.31 6.04
N ILE A 242 16.66 -19.51 4.81
CA ILE A 242 17.43 -18.49 4.08
C ILE A 242 16.59 -17.21 3.89
N VAL A 243 15.36 -17.35 3.41
CA VAL A 243 14.46 -16.21 3.20
C VAL A 243 14.12 -15.53 4.53
N GLY A 244 13.81 -16.31 5.57
CA GLY A 244 13.50 -15.80 6.91
C GLY A 244 14.66 -15.06 7.55
N LEU A 245 15.89 -15.56 7.44
CA LEU A 245 17.09 -14.88 7.94
C LEU A 245 17.37 -13.57 7.17
N ALA A 246 17.20 -13.57 5.84
CA ALA A 246 17.38 -12.38 5.04
C ALA A 246 16.37 -11.27 5.43
N TRP A 247 15.11 -11.62 5.63
CA TRP A 247 14.08 -10.68 6.09
C TRP A 247 14.31 -10.21 7.52
N LEU A 248 14.66 -11.13 8.44
CA LEU A 248 14.95 -10.78 9.83
C LEU A 248 16.13 -9.81 9.92
N TRP A 249 17.18 -10.04 9.13
CA TRP A 249 18.31 -9.12 9.03
C TRP A 249 17.87 -7.73 8.56
N ALA A 250 17.11 -7.64 7.46
CA ALA A 250 16.64 -6.36 6.92
C ALA A 250 15.75 -5.60 7.92
N ILE A 251 14.81 -6.30 8.56
CA ILE A 251 13.92 -5.71 9.58
C ILE A 251 14.74 -5.24 10.79
N SER A 252 15.69 -6.04 11.28
CA SER A 252 16.50 -5.68 12.44
C SER A 252 17.34 -4.43 12.18
N ILE A 253 17.92 -4.27 10.99
CA ILE A 253 18.69 -3.08 10.63
C ILE A 253 17.80 -1.84 10.57
N ILE A 254 16.62 -1.93 9.95
CA ILE A 254 15.65 -0.82 9.91
C ILE A 254 15.23 -0.42 11.32
N VAL A 255 14.82 -1.39 12.13
CA VAL A 255 14.36 -1.14 13.51
C VAL A 255 15.47 -0.56 14.38
N ASN A 256 16.69 -1.10 14.31
CA ASN A 256 17.83 -0.56 15.07
C ASN A 256 18.15 0.89 14.66
N PHE A 257 18.10 1.21 13.37
CA PHE A 257 18.30 2.58 12.92
C PHE A 257 17.18 3.51 13.41
N MET A 258 15.91 3.09 13.33
CA MET A 258 14.79 3.86 13.86
C MET A 258 14.93 4.12 15.35
N ILE A 259 15.31 3.10 16.14
CA ILE A 259 15.57 3.25 17.58
C ILE A 259 16.72 4.24 17.80
N GLY A 260 17.82 4.15 17.05
CA GLY A 260 18.95 5.07 17.14
C GLY A 260 18.56 6.52 16.86
N MET A 261 17.75 6.77 15.81
CA MET A 261 17.23 8.10 15.48
C MET A 261 16.34 8.67 16.60
N LEU A 262 15.48 7.83 17.17
CA LEU A 262 14.56 8.24 18.22
C LEU A 262 15.27 8.46 19.55
N ALA A 263 16.32 7.67 19.85
CA ALA A 263 17.15 7.85 21.02
C ALA A 263 18.01 9.12 20.94
N ALA A 264 18.48 9.49 19.75
CA ALA A 264 19.24 10.72 19.54
C ALA A 264 18.41 12.00 19.83
N GLY A 265 17.08 11.95 19.60
CA GLY A 265 16.17 13.03 20.00
C GLY A 265 16.05 13.23 21.52
N ALA A 266 16.45 12.26 22.33
CA ALA A 266 16.48 12.32 23.78
C ALA A 266 17.92 12.48 24.35
N ALA A 267 18.94 12.54 23.48
CA ALA A 267 20.35 12.64 23.89
C ALA A 267 20.74 14.08 24.29
N PRO A 268 21.83 14.25 25.10
CA PRO A 268 22.31 15.58 25.46
C PRO A 268 22.60 16.45 24.22
N ALA A 269 22.34 17.74 24.35
CA ALA A 269 22.59 18.73 23.30
C ALA A 269 24.03 18.63 22.79
N GLY A 270 24.17 18.34 21.48
CA GLY A 270 25.47 18.19 20.81
C GLY A 270 25.75 16.84 20.17
N THR A 271 24.91 15.82 20.42
CA THR A 271 25.05 14.53 19.72
C THR A 271 24.29 14.60 18.39
N PRO A 272 24.94 14.57 17.22
CA PRO A 272 24.22 14.58 15.96
C PRO A 272 23.39 13.28 15.82
N PRO A 273 22.13 13.37 15.35
CA PRO A 273 21.34 12.18 15.07
C PRO A 273 22.00 11.37 13.93
N PRO A 274 21.83 10.04 13.89
CA PRO A 274 22.29 9.23 12.77
C PRO A 274 21.73 9.75 11.46
N SER A 275 22.57 9.86 10.40
CA SER A 275 22.15 10.34 9.10
C SER A 275 21.28 9.31 8.39
N ALA A 276 20.03 9.67 8.06
CA ALA A 276 19.13 8.83 7.28
C ALA A 276 19.59 8.69 5.82
N SER A 277 20.30 9.70 5.30
CA SER A 277 20.93 9.66 3.99
C SER A 277 22.02 8.59 3.91
N ASP A 278 22.93 8.59 4.88
CA ASP A 278 24.02 7.61 4.92
C ASP A 278 23.47 6.19 5.14
N PHE A 279 22.49 6.04 6.01
CA PHE A 279 21.80 4.77 6.19
C PHE A 279 21.18 4.28 4.87
N THR A 280 20.42 5.12 4.18
CA THR A 280 19.76 4.74 2.92
C THR A 280 20.77 4.40 1.82
N LYS A 281 21.88 5.14 1.73
CA LYS A 281 22.95 4.85 0.77
C LYS A 281 23.66 3.53 1.05
N HIS A 282 24.02 3.27 2.31
CA HIS A 282 24.79 2.07 2.68
C HIS A 282 23.91 0.81 2.79
N PHE A 283 22.74 0.90 3.40
CA PHE A 283 21.91 -0.27 3.70
C PHE A 283 20.71 -0.42 2.75
N GLY A 284 20.22 0.65 2.12
CA GLY A 284 19.06 0.60 1.25
C GLY A 284 19.16 -0.47 0.15
N PRO A 285 20.24 -0.51 -0.66
CA PRO A 285 20.42 -1.55 -1.68
C PRO A 285 20.43 -2.98 -1.10
N TRP A 286 21.07 -3.17 0.06
CA TRP A 286 21.14 -4.47 0.72
C TRP A 286 19.81 -4.90 1.33
N ILE A 287 19.01 -3.95 1.83
CA ILE A 287 17.65 -4.22 2.29
C ILE A 287 16.78 -4.70 1.11
N ILE A 288 16.86 -4.05 -0.05
CA ILE A 288 16.13 -4.48 -1.26
C ILE A 288 16.65 -5.84 -1.72
N PHE A 289 17.97 -6.06 -1.71
CA PHE A 289 18.57 -7.34 -2.03
C PHE A 289 18.04 -8.45 -1.13
N ALA A 290 18.09 -8.27 0.18
CA ALA A 290 17.65 -9.25 1.17
C ALA A 290 16.14 -9.50 1.14
N THR A 291 15.33 -8.46 0.91
CA THR A 291 13.86 -8.58 0.97
C THR A 291 13.22 -8.99 -0.35
N VAL A 292 13.87 -8.77 -1.48
CA VAL A 292 13.32 -9.02 -2.81
C VAL A 292 14.16 -10.03 -3.60
N LEU A 293 15.48 -9.75 -3.79
CA LEU A 293 16.30 -10.58 -4.69
C LEU A 293 16.66 -11.93 -4.08
N VAL A 294 16.94 -12.01 -2.79
CA VAL A 294 17.21 -13.29 -2.11
C VAL A 294 15.98 -14.21 -2.15
N PRO A 295 14.76 -13.79 -1.74
CA PRO A 295 13.56 -14.61 -1.89
C PRO A 295 13.29 -15.05 -3.32
N LEU A 296 13.47 -14.14 -4.28
CA LEU A 296 13.29 -14.45 -5.70
C LEU A 296 14.31 -15.49 -6.20
N GLY A 297 15.59 -15.34 -5.83
CA GLY A 297 16.66 -16.27 -6.21
C GLY A 297 16.45 -17.65 -5.58
N VAL A 298 16.09 -17.70 -4.29
CA VAL A 298 15.75 -18.96 -3.61
C VAL A 298 14.53 -19.61 -4.24
N ALA A 299 13.50 -18.82 -4.58
CA ALA A 299 12.30 -19.32 -5.23
C ALA A 299 12.59 -19.85 -6.65
N ALA A 300 13.43 -19.17 -7.43
CA ALA A 300 13.86 -19.63 -8.74
C ALA A 300 14.67 -20.93 -8.64
N LEU A 301 15.59 -21.01 -7.68
CA LEU A 301 16.40 -22.21 -7.44
C LEU A 301 15.53 -23.40 -7.02
N THR A 302 14.61 -23.20 -6.09
CA THR A 302 13.70 -24.26 -5.61
C THR A 302 12.75 -24.72 -6.71
N ASN A 303 12.26 -23.83 -7.56
CA ASN A 303 11.46 -24.17 -8.72
C ASN A 303 12.27 -24.99 -9.74
N TRP A 304 13.51 -24.58 -10.02
CA TRP A 304 14.41 -25.33 -10.91
C TRP A 304 14.74 -26.73 -10.35
N MET A 305 15.00 -26.84 -9.03
CA MET A 305 15.22 -28.14 -8.38
C MET A 305 13.96 -29.02 -8.44
N GLY A 306 12.77 -28.43 -8.18
CA GLY A 306 11.50 -29.13 -8.25
C GLY A 306 11.18 -29.66 -9.63
N SER A 307 11.44 -28.88 -10.69
CA SER A 307 11.20 -29.31 -12.08
C SER A 307 12.07 -30.50 -12.53
N ARG A 308 13.16 -30.76 -11.83
CA ARG A 308 14.07 -31.89 -12.07
C ARG A 308 13.90 -33.05 -11.10
N SER A 309 13.04 -32.89 -10.10
CA SER A 309 12.79 -33.88 -9.07
C SER A 309 11.70 -34.87 -9.50
N SER A 310 11.95 -36.14 -9.32
CA SER A 310 10.95 -37.20 -9.45
C SER A 310 10.19 -37.47 -8.14
N TYR A 311 10.41 -36.64 -7.11
CA TYR A 311 9.81 -36.81 -5.78
C TYR A 311 8.35 -36.41 -5.81
N THR A 312 7.47 -37.29 -5.32
CA THR A 312 6.06 -37.00 -5.05
C THR A 312 5.85 -36.89 -3.55
N LEU A 313 5.16 -35.85 -3.10
CA LEU A 313 4.77 -35.74 -1.69
C LEU A 313 3.74 -36.84 -1.36
N SER A 314 4.04 -37.65 -0.36
CA SER A 314 3.08 -38.64 0.14
C SER A 314 2.20 -38.00 1.23
N GLU A 315 0.97 -38.54 1.40
CA GLU A 315 0.10 -38.15 2.51
C GLU A 315 0.74 -38.35 3.89
N ALA A 316 1.62 -39.36 4.02
CA ALA A 316 2.40 -39.62 5.23
C ALA A 316 3.37 -38.48 5.60
N ASP A 317 3.80 -37.66 4.65
CA ASP A 317 4.65 -36.50 4.92
C ASP A 317 3.90 -35.33 5.62
N HIS A 318 2.57 -35.38 5.64
CA HIS A 318 1.72 -34.33 6.21
C HIS A 318 1.12 -34.67 7.57
N THR A 319 0.95 -35.93 7.90
CA THR A 319 0.10 -36.35 9.03
C THR A 319 0.84 -36.54 10.35
N HIS A 320 2.16 -36.66 10.36
CA HIS A 320 2.89 -37.10 11.56
C HIS A 320 3.72 -36.04 12.29
N HIS A 321 3.91 -34.82 11.75
CA HIS A 321 4.68 -33.79 12.45
C HIS A 321 4.10 -32.37 12.20
N PRO A 322 3.59 -31.70 13.24
CA PRO A 322 3.00 -30.34 13.12
C PRO A 322 3.99 -29.32 12.55
N VAL A 323 5.30 -29.46 12.83
CA VAL A 323 6.35 -28.59 12.29
C VAL A 323 6.50 -28.76 10.78
N ARG A 324 6.47 -30.00 10.25
CA ARG A 324 6.56 -30.23 8.80
C ARG A 324 5.33 -29.67 8.05
N THR A 325 4.17 -29.83 8.62
CA THR A 325 2.94 -29.27 8.07
C THR A 325 3.02 -27.75 8.03
N ALA A 326 3.45 -27.10 9.11
CA ALA A 326 3.66 -25.65 9.16
C ALA A 326 4.69 -25.18 8.12
N THR A 327 5.82 -25.88 7.99
CA THR A 327 6.88 -25.57 7.02
C THR A 327 6.37 -25.68 5.58
N ASN A 328 5.67 -26.75 5.23
CA ASN A 328 5.11 -26.92 3.88
C ASN A 328 4.12 -25.81 3.54
N HIS A 329 3.32 -25.41 4.50
CA HIS A 329 2.37 -24.35 4.31
C HIS A 329 3.02 -22.96 4.17
N LEU A 330 4.04 -22.65 5.00
CA LEU A 330 4.80 -21.40 4.87
C LEU A 330 5.52 -21.35 3.52
N TYR A 331 6.13 -22.46 3.11
CA TYR A 331 6.76 -22.56 1.79
C TYR A 331 5.76 -22.28 0.66
N SER A 332 4.58 -22.90 0.70
CA SER A 332 3.52 -22.71 -0.29
C SER A 332 2.94 -21.29 -0.31
N ALA A 333 2.97 -20.59 0.84
CA ALA A 333 2.48 -19.23 0.94
C ALA A 333 3.52 -18.16 0.55
N LEU A 334 4.80 -18.40 0.81
CA LEU A 334 5.83 -17.35 0.70
C LEU A 334 6.81 -17.59 -0.47
N VAL A 335 7.20 -18.85 -0.72
CA VAL A 335 8.26 -19.17 -1.70
C VAL A 335 7.68 -19.71 -3.01
N ALA A 336 6.72 -20.63 -2.93
CA ALA A 336 6.18 -21.28 -4.13
C ALA A 336 5.54 -20.29 -5.15
N PRO A 337 4.80 -19.23 -4.72
CA PRO A 337 4.26 -18.23 -5.64
C PRO A 337 5.33 -17.47 -6.42
N LEU A 338 6.45 -17.14 -5.77
CA LEU A 338 7.61 -16.51 -6.42
C LEU A 338 8.35 -17.51 -7.34
N GLY A 339 8.39 -18.79 -6.93
CA GLY A 339 8.97 -19.87 -7.73
C GLY A 339 8.22 -20.07 -9.04
N GLU A 340 6.89 -20.10 -9.00
CA GLU A 340 6.05 -20.18 -10.21
C GLU A 340 6.25 -18.95 -11.10
N LEU A 341 6.23 -17.76 -10.52
CA LEU A 341 6.43 -16.52 -11.26
C LEU A 341 7.80 -16.50 -11.95
N SER A 342 8.88 -16.86 -11.25
CA SER A 342 10.23 -16.91 -11.79
C SER A 342 10.38 -17.98 -12.88
N GLY A 343 9.77 -19.15 -12.70
CA GLY A 343 9.78 -20.24 -13.69
C GLY A 343 9.08 -19.85 -14.97
N ARG A 344 7.94 -19.18 -14.88
CA ARG A 344 7.14 -18.74 -16.03
C ARG A 344 7.76 -17.55 -16.76
N LEU A 345 8.25 -16.54 -16.03
CA LEU A 345 8.85 -15.35 -16.63
C LEU A 345 10.33 -15.52 -16.97
N ARG A 346 11.01 -16.50 -16.38
CA ARG A 346 12.46 -16.74 -16.56
C ARG A 346 13.25 -15.44 -16.24
N TRP A 347 14.18 -15.05 -17.11
CA TRP A 347 14.94 -13.80 -16.93
C TRP A 347 14.07 -12.53 -16.95
N GLY A 348 12.88 -12.57 -17.55
CA GLY A 348 11.93 -11.47 -17.55
C GLY A 348 11.39 -11.10 -16.16
N VAL A 349 11.55 -11.96 -15.15
CA VAL A 349 11.18 -11.63 -13.78
C VAL A 349 11.98 -10.43 -13.26
N LEU A 350 13.22 -10.23 -13.69
CA LEU A 350 14.04 -9.10 -13.28
C LEU A 350 13.52 -7.77 -13.85
N SER A 351 13.07 -7.75 -15.12
CA SER A 351 12.45 -6.54 -15.69
C SER A 351 11.13 -6.21 -15.02
N VAL A 352 10.31 -7.22 -14.70
CA VAL A 352 9.05 -7.05 -13.96
C VAL A 352 9.28 -6.50 -12.55
N ILE A 353 10.20 -7.08 -11.80
CA ILE A 353 10.53 -6.60 -10.44
C ILE A 353 11.14 -5.19 -10.49
N GLY A 354 12.07 -4.93 -11.41
CA GLY A 354 12.63 -3.60 -11.62
C GLY A 354 11.55 -2.56 -11.93
N PHE A 355 10.62 -2.89 -12.83
CA PHE A 355 9.45 -2.06 -13.13
C PHE A 355 8.62 -1.80 -11.86
N ILE A 356 8.24 -2.83 -11.12
CA ILE A 356 7.38 -2.69 -9.92
C ILE A 356 8.06 -1.84 -8.85
N LEU A 357 9.34 -2.08 -8.58
CA LEU A 357 10.09 -1.35 -7.55
C LEU A 357 10.27 0.14 -7.90
N THR A 358 10.29 0.49 -9.18
CA THR A 358 10.62 1.85 -9.62
C THR A 358 9.41 2.69 -10.04
N TYR A 359 8.31 2.04 -10.42
CA TYR A 359 7.15 2.69 -11.05
C TYR A 359 6.54 3.85 -10.24
N ALA A 360 6.50 3.72 -8.93
CA ALA A 360 5.87 4.68 -8.05
C ALA A 360 6.86 5.49 -7.18
N ILE A 361 8.17 5.41 -7.46
CA ILE A 361 9.19 6.11 -6.64
C ILE A 361 8.91 7.61 -6.61
N CYS A 362 8.65 8.22 -7.78
CA CYS A 362 8.56 9.67 -7.95
C CYS A 362 7.56 10.36 -7.01
N TYR A 363 6.47 9.70 -6.64
CA TYR A 363 5.49 10.25 -5.71
C TYR A 363 5.53 9.60 -4.32
N ASN A 364 5.93 8.33 -4.20
CA ASN A 364 6.02 7.67 -2.90
C ASN A 364 7.15 8.21 -2.02
N ILE A 365 8.25 8.66 -2.64
CA ILE A 365 9.45 9.10 -1.93
C ILE A 365 9.24 10.39 -1.13
N TRP A 366 8.36 11.28 -1.57
CA TRP A 366 8.07 12.54 -0.90
C TRP A 366 6.67 12.63 -0.26
N ALA A 367 5.84 11.59 -0.43
CA ALA A 367 4.45 11.58 0.02
C ALA A 367 4.25 11.96 1.51
N SER A 368 5.20 11.61 2.38
CA SER A 368 5.13 11.95 3.82
C SER A 368 5.41 13.42 4.11
N PHE A 369 5.98 14.14 3.16
CA PHE A 369 6.33 15.56 3.29
C PHE A 369 5.27 16.48 2.66
N ALA A 370 4.22 15.93 2.05
CA ALA A 370 3.16 16.72 1.43
C ALA A 370 2.51 17.71 2.42
N TYR A 371 2.14 17.24 3.62
CA TYR A 371 1.56 18.13 4.64
C TYR A 371 2.56 19.14 5.21
N PRO A 372 3.78 18.77 5.63
CA PRO A 372 4.82 19.73 5.95
C PRO A 372 5.04 20.77 4.85
N PHE A 373 5.07 20.37 3.60
CA PHE A 373 5.21 21.27 2.46
C PHE A 373 4.02 22.24 2.38
N TYR A 374 2.79 21.74 2.34
CA TYR A 374 1.62 22.61 2.21
C TYR A 374 1.44 23.57 3.41
N LEU A 375 1.57 23.04 4.62
CA LEU A 375 1.23 23.78 5.85
C LEU A 375 2.38 24.67 6.33
N GLN A 376 3.62 24.21 6.24
CA GLN A 376 4.77 24.89 6.84
C GLN A 376 5.58 25.69 5.83
N GLU A 377 5.85 25.13 4.67
CA GLU A 377 6.60 25.82 3.62
C GLU A 377 5.69 26.83 2.90
N MET A 378 4.59 26.33 2.34
CA MET A 378 3.67 27.13 1.53
C MET A 378 2.67 27.96 2.36
N LYS A 379 2.57 27.69 3.68
CA LYS A 379 1.68 28.42 4.62
C LYS A 379 0.20 28.39 4.23
N TYR A 380 -0.28 27.32 3.58
CA TYR A 380 -1.71 27.08 3.40
C TYR A 380 -2.35 26.74 4.73
N SER A 381 -3.63 27.12 4.90
CA SER A 381 -4.41 26.73 6.08
C SER A 381 -4.76 25.21 6.05
N LYS A 382 -5.09 24.65 7.21
CA LYS A 382 -5.51 23.26 7.32
C LYS A 382 -6.78 22.99 6.51
N ASP A 383 -7.70 23.95 6.45
CA ASP A 383 -8.97 23.84 5.73
C ASP A 383 -8.74 23.85 4.20
N GLU A 384 -7.86 24.75 3.72
CA GLU A 384 -7.45 24.76 2.31
C GLU A 384 -6.81 23.45 1.89
N VAL A 385 -5.88 22.93 2.69
CA VAL A 385 -5.20 21.65 2.43
C VAL A 385 -6.19 20.47 2.51
N ALA A 386 -7.10 20.48 3.50
CA ALA A 386 -8.13 19.45 3.65
C ALA A 386 -9.03 19.40 2.41
N PHE A 387 -9.53 20.56 1.97
CA PHE A 387 -10.35 20.66 0.76
C PHE A 387 -9.57 20.20 -0.49
N ALA A 388 -8.41 20.83 -0.75
CA ALA A 388 -7.63 20.58 -1.96
C ALA A 388 -7.15 19.14 -2.07
N SER A 389 -6.55 18.58 -0.99
CA SER A 389 -5.93 17.26 -1.07
C SER A 389 -6.88 16.09 -0.83
N LYS A 390 -7.89 16.25 0.02
CA LYS A 390 -8.75 15.13 0.46
C LYS A 390 -10.15 15.15 -0.12
N VAL A 391 -10.68 16.30 -0.47
CA VAL A 391 -11.97 16.36 -1.16
C VAL A 391 -11.73 16.44 -2.66
N PHE A 392 -11.20 17.55 -3.13
CA PHE A 392 -10.95 17.78 -4.55
C PHE A 392 -9.99 16.74 -5.16
N GLY A 393 -8.87 16.44 -4.48
CA GLY A 393 -7.89 15.46 -4.95
C GLY A 393 -8.46 14.05 -5.13
N ILE A 394 -9.39 13.60 -4.27
CA ILE A 394 -10.04 12.29 -4.44
C ILE A 394 -10.88 12.24 -5.71
N PHE A 395 -11.66 13.29 -6.00
CA PHE A 395 -12.42 13.36 -7.26
C PHE A 395 -11.50 13.37 -8.48
N MET A 396 -10.38 14.08 -8.41
CA MET A 396 -9.37 14.09 -9.48
C MET A 396 -8.71 12.72 -9.65
N THR A 397 -8.42 11.99 -8.57
CA THR A 397 -7.94 10.61 -8.64
C THR A 397 -8.96 9.69 -9.33
N MET A 398 -10.26 9.83 -9.02
CA MET A 398 -11.31 9.04 -9.67
C MET A 398 -11.41 9.35 -11.17
N ALA A 399 -11.28 10.61 -11.55
CA ALA A 399 -11.19 11.02 -12.96
C ALA A 399 -9.96 10.38 -13.64
N GLY A 400 -8.80 10.40 -12.97
CA GLY A 400 -7.58 9.76 -13.45
C GLY A 400 -7.70 8.24 -13.62
N ILE A 401 -8.36 7.54 -12.69
CA ILE A 401 -8.67 6.11 -12.79
C ILE A 401 -9.54 5.85 -14.03
N SER A 402 -10.54 6.67 -14.25
CA SER A 402 -11.45 6.54 -15.41
C SER A 402 -10.71 6.78 -16.73
N LEU A 403 -9.85 7.80 -16.80
CA LEU A 403 -8.98 8.07 -17.94
C LEU A 403 -7.98 6.93 -18.19
N GLY A 404 -7.40 6.38 -17.12
CA GLY A 404 -6.51 5.23 -17.20
C GLY A 404 -7.20 4.01 -17.80
N GLY A 405 -8.43 3.72 -17.37
CA GLY A 405 -9.25 2.66 -17.95
C GLY A 405 -9.56 2.89 -19.43
N TYR A 406 -9.91 4.12 -19.81
CA TYR A 406 -10.16 4.50 -21.20
C TYR A 406 -8.91 4.34 -22.09
N PHE A 407 -7.76 4.86 -21.65
CA PHE A 407 -6.52 4.71 -22.42
C PHE A 407 -6.05 3.26 -22.50
N PHE A 408 -6.23 2.50 -21.43
CA PHE A 408 -5.91 1.07 -21.45
C PHE A 408 -6.75 0.31 -22.48
N ALA A 409 -8.04 0.61 -22.58
CA ALA A 409 -8.94 0.01 -23.55
C ALA A 409 -8.63 0.46 -25.00
N LYS A 410 -8.25 1.73 -25.21
CA LYS A 410 -8.05 2.32 -26.54
C LYS A 410 -6.63 2.13 -27.09
N LEU A 411 -5.61 2.33 -26.26
CA LEU A 411 -4.19 2.31 -26.64
C LEU A 411 -3.51 0.99 -26.30
N GLY A 412 -4.14 0.18 -25.44
CA GLY A 412 -3.58 -1.06 -24.94
C GLY A 412 -2.68 -0.88 -23.71
N ARG A 413 -2.13 -1.99 -23.28
CA ARG A 413 -1.42 -2.14 -21.99
C ARG A 413 -0.17 -1.26 -21.88
N PHE A 414 0.79 -1.43 -22.78
CA PHE A 414 2.11 -0.82 -22.65
C PHE A 414 2.14 0.69 -22.86
N PRO A 415 1.43 1.27 -23.86
CA PRO A 415 1.33 2.73 -23.97
C PRO A 415 0.76 3.38 -22.71
N THR A 416 -0.27 2.77 -22.11
CA THR A 416 -0.89 3.32 -20.88
C THR A 416 0.05 3.21 -19.67
N ILE A 417 0.82 2.13 -19.54
CA ILE A 417 1.84 1.98 -18.51
C ILE A 417 2.96 3.02 -18.71
N LEU A 418 3.38 3.25 -19.94
CA LEU A 418 4.39 4.24 -20.26
C LEU A 418 3.91 5.66 -19.92
N MET A 419 2.66 6.00 -20.23
CA MET A 419 2.05 7.24 -19.76
C MET A 419 2.10 7.34 -18.21
N GLY A 420 1.75 6.26 -17.51
CA GLY A 420 1.82 6.20 -16.05
C GLY A 420 3.24 6.27 -15.48
N ALA A 421 4.28 5.98 -16.26
CA ALA A 421 5.67 6.16 -15.85
C ALA A 421 6.21 7.57 -16.14
N ILE A 422 5.69 8.26 -17.15
CA ILE A 422 6.17 9.59 -17.60
C ILE A 422 5.38 10.72 -16.93
N LEU A 423 4.05 10.63 -16.88
CA LEU A 423 3.21 11.76 -16.45
C LEU A 423 3.35 12.09 -14.95
N PRO A 424 3.31 11.15 -13.99
CA PRO A 424 3.41 11.51 -12.58
C PRO A 424 4.70 12.26 -12.20
N PRO A 425 5.89 11.88 -12.68
CA PRO A 425 7.11 12.65 -12.43
C PRO A 425 7.06 14.09 -12.92
N LEU A 426 6.33 14.38 -13.99
CA LEU A 426 6.17 15.76 -14.47
C LEU A 426 5.41 16.63 -13.46
N GLY A 427 4.54 16.04 -12.62
CA GLY A 427 3.90 16.73 -11.51
C GLY A 427 4.87 17.29 -10.48
N ASN A 428 6.03 16.65 -10.29
CA ASN A 428 7.04 17.15 -9.35
C ASN A 428 7.66 18.48 -9.82
N PHE A 429 7.67 18.76 -11.12
CA PHE A 429 8.04 20.10 -11.62
C PHE A 429 7.00 21.16 -11.28
N LEU A 430 5.71 20.81 -11.25
CA LEU A 430 4.65 21.73 -10.80
C LEU A 430 4.79 22.04 -9.30
N TYR A 431 5.19 21.06 -8.49
CA TYR A 431 5.48 21.28 -7.08
C TYR A 431 6.76 22.09 -6.87
N ALA A 432 7.77 21.94 -7.74
CA ALA A 432 8.95 22.78 -7.72
C ALA A 432 8.61 24.24 -8.08
N ASP A 433 7.79 24.47 -9.12
CA ASP A 433 7.29 25.79 -9.50
C ASP A 433 6.44 26.40 -8.38
N LEU A 434 5.53 25.61 -7.77
CA LEU A 434 4.73 26.05 -6.62
C LEU A 434 5.61 26.53 -5.46
N ALA A 435 6.69 25.79 -5.16
CA ALA A 435 7.64 26.14 -4.10
C ALA A 435 8.47 27.40 -4.42
N GLU A 436 8.63 27.74 -5.69
CA GLU A 436 9.33 28.94 -6.19
C GLU A 436 8.40 30.14 -6.41
N GLY A 437 7.14 30.05 -6.00
CA GLY A 437 6.15 31.13 -6.10
C GLY A 437 5.07 30.93 -7.16
N GLY A 438 5.17 29.88 -7.99
CA GLY A 438 4.09 29.43 -8.87
C GLY A 438 3.90 30.23 -10.17
N ALA A 439 4.94 30.86 -10.68
CA ALA A 439 4.85 31.68 -11.91
C ALA A 439 4.41 30.86 -13.15
N GLY A 440 4.88 29.62 -13.25
CA GLY A 440 4.45 28.70 -14.31
C GLY A 440 2.98 28.31 -14.16
N LEU A 441 2.54 28.01 -12.93
CA LEU A 441 1.15 27.72 -12.61
C LEU A 441 0.23 28.91 -12.90
N ASP A 442 0.67 30.14 -12.61
CA ASP A 442 -0.08 31.36 -12.96
C ASP A 442 -0.22 31.51 -14.47
N THR A 443 0.87 31.36 -15.22
CA THR A 443 0.83 31.41 -16.67
C THR A 443 -0.18 30.40 -17.24
N PHE A 444 -0.19 29.18 -16.68
CA PHE A 444 -1.14 28.15 -17.10
C PHE A 444 -2.58 28.47 -16.68
N SER A 445 -2.77 29.05 -15.48
CA SER A 445 -4.06 29.50 -14.98
C SER A 445 -4.66 30.59 -15.88
N HIS A 446 -3.88 31.59 -16.25
CA HIS A 446 -4.30 32.66 -17.16
C HIS A 446 -4.61 32.15 -18.56
N LEU A 447 -3.80 31.22 -19.08
CA LEU A 447 -4.04 30.58 -20.38
C LEU A 447 -5.40 29.88 -20.44
N LEU A 448 -5.79 29.19 -19.36
CA LEU A 448 -7.06 28.49 -19.24
C LEU A 448 -8.19 29.39 -18.70
N ARG A 449 -7.94 30.66 -18.41
CA ARG A 449 -8.85 31.61 -17.80
C ARG A 449 -9.46 31.14 -16.46
N LEU A 450 -8.69 30.38 -15.69
CA LEU A 450 -9.11 29.88 -14.37
C LEU A 450 -9.08 31.00 -13.32
N ASP A 451 -8.31 32.06 -13.55
CA ASP A 451 -8.31 33.32 -12.82
C ASP A 451 -9.72 33.97 -12.80
N VAL A 452 -10.43 33.95 -13.94
CA VAL A 452 -11.80 34.42 -14.02
C VAL A 452 -12.76 33.59 -13.16
N LEU A 453 -12.60 32.27 -13.14
CA LEU A 453 -13.36 31.38 -12.29
C LEU A 453 -13.03 31.61 -10.80
N ALA A 454 -11.73 31.79 -10.46
CA ALA A 454 -11.29 32.10 -9.12
C ALA A 454 -11.94 33.41 -8.60
N ALA A 455 -11.98 34.44 -9.43
CA ALA A 455 -12.62 35.72 -9.10
C ALA A 455 -14.14 35.58 -8.84
N TRP A 456 -14.83 34.70 -9.56
CA TRP A 456 -16.26 34.42 -9.34
C TRP A 456 -16.53 33.78 -7.97
N PHE A 457 -15.59 32.96 -7.46
CA PHE A 457 -15.70 32.29 -6.17
C PHE A 457 -15.02 33.06 -5.03
N SER A 458 -14.55 34.29 -5.29
CA SER A 458 -13.76 35.10 -4.33
C SER A 458 -12.55 34.33 -3.77
N SER A 459 -11.94 33.47 -4.60
CA SER A 459 -10.82 32.60 -4.23
C SER A 459 -9.50 33.31 -4.51
N ASP A 460 -8.52 33.12 -3.61
CA ASP A 460 -7.15 33.62 -3.76
C ASP A 460 -6.45 32.85 -4.89
N GLU A 461 -5.61 33.51 -5.70
CA GLU A 461 -4.76 32.91 -6.72
C GLU A 461 -3.87 31.79 -6.14
N ARG A 462 -3.44 31.93 -4.90
CA ARG A 462 -2.69 30.86 -4.18
C ARG A 462 -3.44 29.54 -4.15
N ILE A 463 -4.75 29.55 -3.87
CA ILE A 463 -5.55 28.33 -3.84
C ILE A 463 -5.65 27.71 -5.24
N VAL A 464 -5.75 28.54 -6.27
CA VAL A 464 -5.79 28.05 -7.67
C VAL A 464 -4.51 27.30 -8.02
N ARG A 465 -3.32 27.85 -7.64
CA ARG A 465 -2.03 27.17 -7.84
C ARG A 465 -2.01 25.80 -7.16
N LEU A 466 -2.45 25.73 -5.90
CA LEU A 466 -2.52 24.47 -5.14
C LEU A 466 -3.48 23.47 -5.81
N LEU A 467 -4.66 23.93 -6.22
CA LEU A 467 -5.66 23.09 -6.87
C LEU A 467 -5.15 22.56 -8.22
N LEU A 468 -4.43 23.37 -9.00
CA LEU A 468 -3.83 22.94 -10.27
C LEU A 468 -2.77 21.86 -10.06
N ALA A 469 -1.85 22.06 -9.11
CA ALA A 469 -0.82 21.07 -8.79
C ALA A 469 -1.44 19.75 -8.30
N ILE A 470 -2.41 19.82 -7.39
CA ILE A 470 -3.12 18.66 -6.86
C ILE A 470 -4.01 18.00 -7.93
N CYS A 471 -4.65 18.77 -8.80
CA CYS A 471 -5.44 18.26 -9.92
C CYS A 471 -4.58 17.39 -10.82
N TYR A 472 -3.48 17.93 -11.30
CA TYR A 472 -2.55 17.21 -12.16
C TYR A 472 -2.04 15.95 -11.49
N GLU A 473 -1.46 16.07 -10.28
CA GLU A 473 -0.89 14.94 -9.54
C GLU A 473 -1.90 13.79 -9.37
N ASN A 474 -3.12 14.12 -8.93
CA ASN A 474 -4.12 13.09 -8.64
C ASN A 474 -4.68 12.43 -9.91
N ILE A 475 -4.87 13.19 -11.00
CA ILE A 475 -5.28 12.62 -12.29
C ILE A 475 -4.21 11.65 -12.81
N VAL A 476 -2.96 12.06 -12.86
CA VAL A 476 -1.89 11.22 -13.42
C VAL A 476 -1.56 10.04 -12.52
N THR A 477 -1.66 10.19 -11.20
CA THR A 477 -1.50 9.10 -10.25
C THR A 477 -2.65 8.09 -10.35
N GLY A 478 -3.89 8.54 -10.53
CA GLY A 478 -5.03 7.67 -10.76
C GLY A 478 -4.90 6.86 -12.05
N LEU A 479 -4.43 7.49 -13.13
CA LEU A 479 -4.11 6.83 -14.39
C LEU A 479 -3.01 5.79 -14.21
N ALA A 480 -1.89 6.17 -13.56
CA ALA A 480 -0.77 5.29 -13.32
C ALA A 480 -1.16 4.07 -12.46
N LEU A 481 -1.97 4.30 -11.42
CA LEU A 481 -2.48 3.22 -10.56
C LEU A 481 -3.32 2.21 -11.36
N THR A 482 -4.20 2.70 -12.24
CA THR A 482 -5.03 1.83 -13.08
C THR A 482 -4.17 0.98 -14.02
N ALA A 483 -3.19 1.59 -14.68
CA ALA A 483 -2.26 0.89 -15.56
C ALA A 483 -1.44 -0.15 -14.81
N PHE A 484 -0.94 0.18 -13.62
CA PHE A 484 -0.19 -0.73 -12.75
C PHE A 484 -1.04 -1.93 -12.32
N VAL A 485 -2.24 -1.69 -11.78
CA VAL A 485 -3.15 -2.74 -11.33
C VAL A 485 -3.51 -3.70 -12.48
N ALA A 486 -3.84 -3.15 -13.65
CA ALA A 486 -4.16 -3.94 -14.84
C ALA A 486 -2.95 -4.78 -15.30
N TYR A 487 -1.74 -4.22 -15.27
CA TYR A 487 -0.52 -4.95 -15.63
C TYR A 487 -0.25 -6.08 -14.64
N VAL A 488 -0.19 -5.80 -13.33
CA VAL A 488 0.07 -6.82 -12.31
C VAL A 488 -0.97 -7.93 -12.39
N SER A 489 -2.25 -7.59 -12.55
CA SER A 489 -3.33 -8.58 -12.73
C SER A 489 -3.13 -9.47 -13.95
N SER A 490 -2.49 -8.96 -15.01
CA SER A 490 -2.23 -9.73 -16.24
C SER A 490 -1.05 -10.71 -16.13
N ILE A 491 -0.14 -10.49 -15.20
CA ILE A 491 1.06 -11.32 -15.03
C ILE A 491 0.96 -12.35 -13.90
N VAL A 492 -0.01 -12.22 -12.99
CA VAL A 492 -0.22 -13.21 -11.93
C VAL A 492 -0.84 -14.51 -12.47
N SER A 493 -0.48 -15.63 -11.87
CA SER A 493 -1.04 -16.93 -12.26
C SER A 493 -2.43 -17.17 -11.66
N LYS A 494 -3.24 -18.00 -12.31
CA LYS A 494 -4.56 -18.37 -11.77
C LYS A 494 -4.44 -19.12 -10.44
N GLN A 495 -3.39 -19.91 -10.27
CA GLN A 495 -3.17 -20.75 -9.09
C GLN A 495 -2.76 -19.92 -7.86
N TYR A 496 -1.88 -18.90 -8.03
CA TYR A 496 -1.32 -18.09 -6.95
C TYR A 496 -1.72 -16.61 -7.05
N GLY A 497 -2.77 -16.29 -7.83
CA GLY A 497 -3.07 -14.92 -8.23
C GLY A 497 -3.20 -13.94 -7.07
N ALA A 498 -3.93 -14.29 -6.01
CA ALA A 498 -4.11 -13.42 -4.85
C ALA A 498 -2.79 -13.16 -4.11
N ILE A 499 -1.97 -14.20 -3.91
CA ILE A 499 -0.69 -14.08 -3.18
C ILE A 499 0.34 -13.32 -4.03
N GLN A 500 0.47 -13.65 -5.32
CA GLN A 500 1.38 -12.94 -6.23
C GLN A 500 0.98 -11.46 -6.36
N TYR A 501 -0.32 -11.18 -6.49
CA TYR A 501 -0.80 -9.80 -6.57
C TYR A 501 -0.48 -9.02 -5.29
N ALA A 502 -0.72 -9.61 -4.12
CA ALA A 502 -0.40 -8.99 -2.84
C ALA A 502 1.10 -8.73 -2.66
N LEU A 503 1.94 -9.70 -3.02
CA LEU A 503 3.40 -9.56 -2.98
C LEU A 503 3.88 -8.45 -3.92
N LEU A 504 3.51 -8.49 -5.20
CA LEU A 504 3.94 -7.53 -6.20
C LEU A 504 3.38 -6.13 -5.89
N GLY A 505 2.12 -6.04 -5.46
CA GLY A 505 1.49 -4.78 -5.07
C GLY A 505 2.13 -4.13 -3.85
N SER A 506 2.65 -4.92 -2.90
CA SER A 506 3.35 -4.36 -1.73
C SER A 506 4.76 -3.83 -2.05
N LEU A 507 5.41 -4.36 -3.09
CA LEU A 507 6.75 -3.93 -3.49
C LEU A 507 6.77 -2.55 -4.16
N VAL A 508 5.66 -2.09 -4.74
CA VAL A 508 5.61 -0.80 -5.46
C VAL A 508 5.93 0.41 -4.59
N SER A 509 5.67 0.35 -3.31
CA SER A 509 5.96 1.44 -2.35
C SER A 509 7.29 1.27 -1.61
N LEU A 510 7.95 0.11 -1.71
CA LEU A 510 9.10 -0.24 -0.89
C LEU A 510 10.26 0.75 -1.05
N VAL A 511 10.70 0.98 -2.29
CA VAL A 511 11.85 1.86 -2.58
C VAL A 511 11.55 3.31 -2.20
N GLY A 512 10.36 3.80 -2.57
CA GLY A 512 9.94 5.16 -2.22
C GLY A 512 9.85 5.36 -0.71
N THR A 513 9.31 4.40 0.03
CA THR A 513 9.20 4.49 1.50
C THR A 513 10.57 4.46 2.17
N LEU A 514 11.49 3.58 1.77
CA LEU A 514 12.86 3.55 2.27
C LEU A 514 13.61 4.85 1.96
N GLY A 515 13.37 5.44 0.79
CA GLY A 515 13.99 6.69 0.38
C GLY A 515 13.57 7.93 1.17
N ARG A 516 12.46 7.88 1.92
CA ARG A 516 11.93 9.05 2.65
C ARG A 516 12.89 9.62 3.68
N GLY A 517 13.69 8.77 4.36
CA GLY A 517 14.72 9.25 5.28
C GLY A 517 15.70 10.19 4.58
N TRP A 518 16.26 9.74 3.45
CA TRP A 518 17.13 10.57 2.61
C TRP A 518 16.41 11.83 2.09
N THR A 519 15.18 11.71 1.64
CA THR A 519 14.40 12.83 1.10
C THR A 519 14.15 13.89 2.16
N GLY A 520 13.90 13.50 3.42
CA GLY A 520 13.73 14.42 4.54
C GLY A 520 14.97 15.27 4.81
N GLU A 521 16.17 14.65 4.83
CA GLU A 521 17.45 15.38 4.94
C GLU A 521 17.70 16.25 3.71
N ALA A 522 17.40 15.75 2.51
CA ALA A 522 17.57 16.50 1.28
C ALA A 522 16.69 17.75 1.23
N PHE A 523 15.44 17.70 1.70
CA PHE A 523 14.58 18.89 1.83
C PHE A 523 15.17 19.92 2.79
N GLN A 524 15.74 19.49 3.91
CA GLN A 524 16.39 20.41 4.85
C GLN A 524 17.66 21.07 4.27
N GLN A 525 18.45 20.31 3.50
CA GLN A 525 19.74 20.77 2.99
C GLN A 525 19.62 21.57 1.69
N TYR A 526 18.73 21.17 0.78
CA TYR A 526 18.65 21.70 -0.59
C TYR A 526 17.34 22.42 -0.90
N GLY A 527 16.38 22.41 0.03
CA GLY A 527 15.05 22.98 -0.15
C GLY A 527 14.11 22.15 -1.04
N TYR A 528 12.84 22.48 -1.00
CA TYR A 528 11.78 21.76 -1.71
C TYR A 528 11.92 21.79 -3.24
N PRO A 529 12.24 22.95 -3.91
CA PRO A 529 12.29 23.00 -5.36
C PRO A 529 13.33 22.05 -5.97
N ALA A 530 14.55 22.02 -5.39
CA ALA A 530 15.63 21.17 -5.88
C ALA A 530 15.28 19.69 -5.77
N VAL A 531 14.74 19.29 -4.61
CA VAL A 531 14.39 17.88 -4.33
C VAL A 531 13.23 17.42 -5.21
N PHE A 532 12.22 18.25 -5.43
CA PHE A 532 11.14 17.90 -6.37
C PHE A 532 11.67 17.67 -7.79
N ARG A 533 12.60 18.52 -8.28
CA ARG A 533 13.23 18.29 -9.60
C ARG A 533 14.02 16.99 -9.64
N TRP A 534 14.78 16.65 -8.59
CA TRP A 534 15.52 15.39 -8.53
C TRP A 534 14.60 14.17 -8.49
N THR A 535 13.51 14.25 -7.75
CA THR A 535 12.53 13.14 -7.69
C THR A 535 11.83 12.95 -9.03
N ALA A 536 11.66 14.02 -9.84
CA ALA A 536 11.18 13.90 -11.21
C ALA A 536 12.13 13.08 -12.11
N LEU A 537 13.45 13.20 -11.90
CA LEU A 537 14.43 12.45 -12.69
C LEU A 537 14.40 10.93 -12.43
N THR A 538 13.77 10.49 -11.35
CA THR A 538 13.54 9.06 -11.10
C THR A 538 12.68 8.40 -12.18
N ALA A 539 11.93 9.20 -12.96
CA ALA A 539 11.21 8.76 -14.16
C ALA A 539 12.08 7.99 -15.14
N VAL A 540 13.33 8.40 -15.34
CA VAL A 540 14.24 7.76 -16.29
C VAL A 540 14.40 6.28 -15.99
N VAL A 541 14.54 5.92 -14.71
CA VAL A 541 14.67 4.53 -14.27
C VAL A 541 13.38 3.75 -14.52
N SER A 542 12.24 4.33 -14.13
CA SER A 542 10.91 3.76 -14.33
C SER A 542 10.61 3.49 -15.81
N VAL A 543 10.80 4.50 -16.64
CA VAL A 543 10.60 4.43 -18.10
C VAL A 543 11.50 3.36 -18.72
N THR A 544 12.77 3.28 -18.29
CA THR A 544 13.70 2.27 -18.79
C THR A 544 13.16 0.86 -18.54
N PHE A 545 12.71 0.56 -17.32
CA PHE A 545 12.15 -0.75 -17.02
C PHE A 545 10.83 -1.04 -17.76
N VAL A 546 9.98 -0.03 -17.97
CA VAL A 546 8.77 -0.17 -18.79
C VAL A 546 9.13 -0.54 -20.22
N LEU A 547 10.11 0.16 -20.83
CA LEU A 547 10.54 -0.10 -22.20
C LEU A 547 11.22 -1.48 -22.34
N LEU A 548 12.03 -1.89 -21.37
CA LEU A 548 12.63 -3.23 -21.34
C LEU A 548 11.55 -4.32 -21.28
N GLU A 549 10.56 -4.13 -20.44
CA GLU A 549 9.47 -5.10 -20.31
C GLU A 549 8.60 -5.13 -21.57
N TRP A 550 8.31 -3.97 -22.17
CA TRP A 550 7.59 -3.89 -23.44
C TRP A 550 8.35 -4.63 -24.57
N ALA A 551 9.64 -4.34 -24.72
CA ALA A 551 10.49 -5.00 -25.70
C ALA A 551 10.53 -6.52 -25.50
N ARG A 552 10.61 -7.00 -24.24
CA ARG A 552 10.58 -8.41 -23.89
C ARG A 552 9.28 -9.08 -24.34
N VAL A 553 8.14 -8.48 -24.03
CA VAL A 553 6.83 -9.04 -24.37
C VAL A 553 6.61 -9.03 -25.88
N ALA A 554 6.93 -7.91 -26.55
CA ALA A 554 6.84 -7.81 -28.01
C ALA A 554 7.72 -8.88 -28.72
N HIS A 555 8.92 -9.15 -28.18
CA HIS A 555 9.77 -10.21 -28.72
C HIS A 555 9.16 -11.61 -28.53
N GLN A 556 8.51 -11.86 -27.41
CA GLN A 556 7.82 -13.14 -27.17
C GLN A 556 6.60 -13.32 -28.09
N GLU A 557 5.80 -12.27 -28.27
CA GLU A 557 4.64 -12.30 -29.17
C GLU A 557 5.03 -12.58 -30.63
N ARG A 558 6.13 -11.96 -31.11
CA ARG A 558 6.68 -12.24 -32.46
C ARG A 558 7.17 -13.69 -32.63
N LYS A 559 7.68 -14.32 -31.57
CA LYS A 559 8.08 -15.73 -31.62
C LYS A 559 6.91 -16.69 -31.68
N VAL A 560 5.78 -16.34 -31.08
CA VAL A 560 4.57 -17.17 -31.06
C VAL A 560 3.74 -16.97 -32.33
N ASN A 561 3.72 -15.76 -32.91
CA ASN A 561 3.00 -15.41 -34.15
C ASN A 561 3.95 -14.77 -35.17
N PRO A 562 4.75 -15.55 -35.91
CA PRO A 562 5.70 -15.00 -36.88
C PRO A 562 5.06 -14.34 -38.12
N ALA A 563 3.74 -14.41 -38.28
CA ALA A 563 3.01 -13.92 -39.46
C ALA A 563 2.36 -12.52 -39.35
N THR A 564 2.52 -11.82 -38.24
CA THR A 564 2.04 -10.43 -38.11
C THR A 564 3.21 -9.45 -38.23
N PRO A 565 3.40 -8.77 -39.41
CA PRO A 565 4.27 -7.60 -39.48
C PRO A 565 3.63 -6.47 -38.65
N GLY A 566 4.43 -5.81 -37.82
CA GLY A 566 4.03 -4.72 -36.92
C GLY A 566 3.62 -3.43 -37.61
#